data_874acc7e79058ec2ba958335cdb825dc
#
_entry.id   874acc7e79058ec2ba958335cdb825dc
#
_cell.length_a   1.000
_cell.length_b   1.000
_cell.length_c   1.000
_cell.angle_alpha   90.00
_cell.angle_beta   90.00
_cell.angle_gamma   90.00
#
_symmetry.space_group_name_H-M   'P 1'
#
loop_
_entity.id
_entity.type
_entity.pdbx_description
1 polymer ?
#
loop_
_entity_poly.entity_id
_entity_poly.type
_entity_poly.pdbx_seq_one_letter_code
_entity_poly.pdbx_strand_id
1 'polypeptide(L)'
;MEPGDIFKKRNLSKVNFDYEELIGRNLSNTNLKGVDLKSRDIHNANLSGADLSGADLSDTILFNVKLRGADLQNAKLVNAKLWDTDLYGVDLTNANISGADLFYADLRNADLRNTDLSGVNLRHTNFEGATFASIDFTNANYDLDTLDTISKDIKLILEMQGNLW
;
A
#
# COMPACT_ATOMS: atom_id res chain seq x y z
N MET A 1 -1.02 25.73 -18.85
CA MET A 1 -1.42 24.47 -18.19
C MET A 1 -0.21 24.02 -17.39
N GLU A 2 -0.34 23.91 -16.09
CA GLU A 2 0.76 23.40 -15.26
C GLU A 2 1.05 21.94 -15.63
N PRO A 3 2.32 21.50 -15.65
CA PRO A 3 2.69 20.12 -16.02
C PRO A 3 2.01 19.03 -15.17
N GLY A 4 1.45 19.39 -14.02
CA GLY A 4 0.79 18.47 -13.07
C GLY A 4 -0.67 18.10 -13.38
N ASP A 5 -1.33 18.74 -14.35
CA ASP A 5 -2.78 18.57 -14.57
C ASP A 5 -3.17 17.57 -15.67
N ILE A 6 -2.18 17.01 -16.37
CA ILE A 6 -2.42 16.19 -17.57
C ILE A 6 -3.17 14.89 -17.24
N PHE A 7 -3.03 14.38 -16.02
CA PHE A 7 -3.54 13.08 -15.61
C PHE A 7 -4.83 13.13 -14.78
N LYS A 8 -5.23 14.30 -14.27
CA LYS A 8 -6.41 14.41 -13.39
C LYS A 8 -7.69 13.89 -14.07
N LYS A 9 -8.40 13.00 -13.40
CA LYS A 9 -9.69 12.41 -13.81
C LYS A 9 -9.66 11.65 -15.14
N ARG A 10 -8.50 11.16 -15.59
CA ARG A 10 -8.38 10.36 -16.82
C ARG A 10 -8.49 8.86 -16.51
N ASN A 11 -9.00 8.13 -17.49
CA ASN A 11 -8.90 6.69 -17.49
C ASN A 11 -7.55 6.31 -18.10
N LEU A 12 -6.64 5.85 -17.23
CA LEU A 12 -5.28 5.45 -17.58
C LEU A 12 -5.08 3.93 -17.48
N SER A 13 -6.17 3.17 -17.28
CA SER A 13 -6.13 1.72 -17.06
C SER A 13 -5.53 0.90 -18.22
N LYS A 14 -5.36 1.50 -19.39
CA LYS A 14 -4.78 0.86 -20.57
C LYS A 14 -3.48 1.53 -21.03
N VAL A 15 -2.98 2.48 -20.26
CA VAL A 15 -1.73 3.19 -20.61
C VAL A 15 -0.56 2.34 -20.20
N ASN A 16 0.37 2.15 -21.13
CA ASN A 16 1.69 1.61 -20.80
C ASN A 16 2.60 2.81 -20.50
N PHE A 17 3.02 2.95 -19.25
CA PHE A 17 3.87 4.06 -18.82
C PHE A 17 5.35 3.74 -19.07
N ASP A 18 6.10 4.72 -19.58
CA ASP A 18 7.55 4.63 -19.66
C ASP A 18 8.20 4.82 -18.26
N TYR A 19 9.49 4.48 -18.12
CA TYR A 19 10.16 4.21 -16.85
C TYR A 19 10.18 5.39 -15.86
N GLU A 20 10.17 6.64 -16.33
CA GLU A 20 10.31 7.84 -15.46
C GLU A 20 9.09 8.77 -15.47
N GLU A 21 8.02 8.42 -16.18
CA GLU A 21 6.91 9.35 -16.42
C GLU A 21 6.09 9.69 -15.18
N LEU A 22 6.12 8.85 -14.15
CA LEU A 22 5.23 8.95 -12.99
C LEU A 22 5.87 9.53 -11.73
N ILE A 23 7.19 9.67 -11.69
CA ILE A 23 7.92 10.19 -10.53
C ILE A 23 7.43 11.61 -10.19
N GLY A 24 6.96 11.81 -8.96
CA GLY A 24 6.46 13.09 -8.46
C GLY A 24 5.20 13.61 -9.14
N ARG A 25 4.55 12.83 -10.01
CA ARG A 25 3.35 13.27 -10.75
C ARG A 25 2.10 13.29 -9.89
N ASN A 26 1.20 14.18 -10.25
CA ASN A 26 -0.12 14.22 -9.66
C ASN A 26 -1.10 13.36 -10.46
N LEU A 27 -1.40 12.18 -9.90
CA LEU A 27 -2.32 11.17 -10.42
C LEU A 27 -3.55 11.01 -9.51
N SER A 28 -3.83 12.02 -8.67
CA SER A 28 -4.95 11.94 -7.72
C SER A 28 -6.30 11.79 -8.43
N ASN A 29 -7.15 10.92 -7.88
CA ASN A 29 -8.48 10.61 -8.42
C ASN A 29 -8.47 10.12 -9.87
N THR A 30 -7.41 9.47 -10.33
CA THR A 30 -7.34 8.86 -11.66
C THR A 30 -7.83 7.41 -11.63
N ASN A 31 -8.32 6.93 -12.77
CA ASN A 31 -8.60 5.51 -12.96
C ASN A 31 -7.36 4.81 -13.52
N LEU A 32 -6.72 4.00 -12.66
CA LEU A 32 -5.54 3.17 -12.94
C LEU A 32 -5.87 1.69 -12.73
N LYS A 33 -7.15 1.32 -12.80
CA LYS A 33 -7.62 -0.04 -12.58
C LYS A 33 -6.88 -1.06 -13.45
N GLY A 34 -6.30 -2.07 -12.81
CA GLY A 34 -5.59 -3.17 -13.48
C GLY A 34 -4.33 -2.75 -14.23
N VAL A 35 -3.82 -1.52 -13.99
CA VAL A 35 -2.58 -1.05 -14.63
C VAL A 35 -1.39 -1.94 -14.24
N ASP A 36 -0.48 -2.16 -15.18
CA ASP A 36 0.81 -2.79 -14.91
C ASP A 36 1.86 -1.71 -14.63
N LEU A 37 2.26 -1.61 -13.36
CA LEU A 37 3.33 -0.73 -12.88
C LEU A 37 4.48 -1.54 -12.24
N LYS A 38 4.51 -2.85 -12.51
CA LYS A 38 5.52 -3.74 -11.95
C LYS A 38 6.94 -3.21 -12.19
N SER A 39 7.76 -3.22 -11.13
CA SER A 39 9.15 -2.78 -11.10
C SER A 39 9.34 -1.32 -11.55
N ARG A 40 8.31 -0.49 -11.55
CA ARG A 40 8.40 0.95 -11.88
C ARG A 40 8.86 1.76 -10.67
N ASP A 41 9.48 2.88 -10.95
CA ASP A 41 9.77 3.90 -9.94
C ASP A 41 8.74 5.03 -10.07
N ILE A 42 7.91 5.19 -9.03
CA ILE A 42 6.87 6.22 -8.97
C ILE A 42 6.95 7.02 -7.66
N HIS A 43 8.13 7.04 -7.05
CA HIS A 43 8.34 7.75 -5.78
C HIS A 43 7.86 9.22 -5.84
N ASN A 44 7.44 9.75 -4.68
CA ASN A 44 6.90 11.09 -4.53
C ASN A 44 5.62 11.37 -5.35
N ALA A 45 5.02 10.41 -6.06
CA ALA A 45 3.77 10.62 -6.79
C ALA A 45 2.59 10.84 -5.82
N ASN A 46 1.56 11.55 -6.29
CA ASN A 46 0.31 11.70 -5.59
C ASN A 46 -0.78 10.84 -6.27
N LEU A 47 -1.13 9.74 -5.64
CA LEU A 47 -2.17 8.78 -6.05
C LEU A 47 -3.39 8.84 -5.12
N SER A 48 -3.56 9.92 -4.34
CA SER A 48 -4.68 10.05 -3.39
C SER A 48 -6.02 9.89 -4.10
N GLY A 49 -6.87 8.99 -3.60
CA GLY A 49 -8.18 8.68 -4.17
C GLY A 49 -8.16 8.04 -5.56
N ALA A 50 -7.01 7.55 -6.04
CA ALA A 50 -6.94 6.84 -7.31
C ALA A 50 -7.57 5.44 -7.21
N ASP A 51 -8.16 4.96 -8.29
CA ASP A 51 -8.61 3.57 -8.44
C ASP A 51 -7.44 2.75 -9.03
N LEU A 52 -6.78 1.98 -8.17
CA LEU A 52 -5.71 1.04 -8.49
C LEU A 52 -6.18 -0.42 -8.31
N SER A 53 -7.50 -0.64 -8.28
CA SER A 53 -8.05 -1.97 -8.05
C SER A 53 -7.54 -2.98 -9.09
N GLY A 54 -7.00 -4.10 -8.61
CA GLY A 54 -6.40 -5.14 -9.44
C GLY A 54 -5.09 -4.76 -10.15
N ALA A 55 -4.49 -3.61 -9.84
CA ALA A 55 -3.19 -3.19 -10.41
C ALA A 55 -2.05 -4.13 -10.00
N ASP A 56 -1.04 -4.27 -10.84
CA ASP A 56 0.22 -4.93 -10.50
C ASP A 56 1.28 -3.87 -10.17
N LEU A 57 1.59 -3.76 -8.88
CA LEU A 57 2.59 -2.88 -8.28
C LEU A 57 3.75 -3.70 -7.68
N SER A 58 3.91 -4.96 -8.10
CA SER A 58 4.98 -5.81 -7.58
C SER A 58 6.36 -5.23 -7.88
N ASP A 59 7.27 -5.29 -6.91
CA ASP A 59 8.63 -4.75 -7.00
C ASP A 59 8.72 -3.23 -7.27
N THR A 60 7.60 -2.49 -7.18
CA THR A 60 7.52 -1.04 -7.48
C THR A 60 8.17 -0.23 -6.37
N ILE A 61 8.83 0.88 -6.73
CA ILE A 61 9.36 1.87 -5.79
C ILE A 61 8.28 2.93 -5.53
N LEU A 62 7.71 2.91 -4.31
CA LEU A 62 6.57 3.73 -3.88
C LEU A 62 6.92 4.65 -2.70
N PHE A 63 8.20 4.86 -2.37
CA PHE A 63 8.53 5.64 -1.20
C PHE A 63 7.99 7.08 -1.28
N ASN A 64 7.52 7.59 -0.13
CA ASN A 64 6.95 8.93 -0.01
C ASN A 64 5.79 9.20 -1.01
N VAL A 65 5.09 8.16 -1.45
CA VAL A 65 3.89 8.28 -2.30
C VAL A 65 2.68 8.61 -1.43
N LYS A 66 1.75 9.42 -1.94
CA LYS A 66 0.46 9.68 -1.31
C LYS A 66 -0.58 8.75 -1.92
N LEU A 67 -1.06 7.79 -1.11
CA LEU A 67 -2.11 6.83 -1.47
C LEU A 67 -3.38 7.02 -0.61
N ARG A 68 -3.51 8.16 0.05
CA ARG A 68 -4.63 8.45 0.95
C ARG A 68 -5.97 8.19 0.27
N GLY A 69 -6.78 7.27 0.85
CA GLY A 69 -8.10 6.91 0.35
C GLY A 69 -8.11 6.29 -1.06
N ALA A 70 -6.99 5.78 -1.54
CA ALA A 70 -6.93 5.05 -2.81
C ALA A 70 -7.62 3.67 -2.68
N ASP A 71 -8.13 3.16 -3.79
CA ASP A 71 -8.64 1.80 -3.91
C ASP A 71 -7.54 0.88 -4.47
N LEU A 72 -7.05 -0.03 -3.63
CA LEU A 72 -6.05 -1.06 -3.95
C LEU A 72 -6.64 -2.48 -3.80
N GLN A 73 -7.97 -2.62 -3.87
CA GLN A 73 -8.61 -3.92 -3.79
C GLN A 73 -8.05 -4.90 -4.83
N ASN A 74 -7.70 -6.11 -4.38
CA ASN A 74 -7.14 -7.16 -5.24
C ASN A 74 -5.82 -6.77 -5.95
N ALA A 75 -5.16 -5.69 -5.56
CA ALA A 75 -3.89 -5.29 -6.13
C ALA A 75 -2.75 -6.22 -5.69
N LYS A 76 -1.68 -6.26 -6.49
CA LYS A 76 -0.45 -6.96 -6.16
C LYS A 76 0.63 -5.94 -5.84
N LEU A 77 1.19 -6.02 -4.65
CA LEU A 77 2.29 -5.17 -4.16
C LEU A 77 3.44 -6.02 -3.61
N VAL A 78 3.61 -7.23 -4.16
CA VAL A 78 4.65 -8.16 -3.71
C VAL A 78 6.02 -7.49 -3.80
N ASN A 79 6.79 -7.48 -2.70
CA ASN A 79 8.10 -6.84 -2.56
C ASN A 79 8.13 -5.32 -2.84
N ALA A 80 6.99 -4.63 -2.90
CA ALA A 80 6.94 -3.19 -3.15
C ALA A 80 7.65 -2.40 -2.03
N LYS A 81 8.27 -1.26 -2.39
CA LYS A 81 8.97 -0.38 -1.46
C LYS A 81 8.05 0.77 -1.05
N LEU A 82 7.32 0.59 0.05
CA LEU A 82 6.26 1.49 0.56
C LEU A 82 6.71 2.27 1.82
N TRP A 83 8.00 2.37 2.07
CA TRP A 83 8.46 3.08 3.26
C TRP A 83 8.12 4.59 3.19
N ASP A 84 7.70 5.14 4.35
CA ASP A 84 7.26 6.54 4.48
C ASP A 84 6.08 6.91 3.55
N THR A 85 5.19 5.94 3.25
CA THR A 85 4.04 6.12 2.36
C THR A 85 2.78 6.49 3.15
N ASP A 86 2.02 7.51 2.68
CA ASP A 86 0.70 7.86 3.24
C ASP A 86 -0.38 6.94 2.66
N LEU A 87 -0.73 5.91 3.43
CA LEU A 87 -1.78 4.91 3.13
C LEU A 87 -3.05 5.14 3.98
N TYR A 88 -3.23 6.34 4.54
CA TYR A 88 -4.38 6.64 5.39
C TYR A 88 -5.71 6.35 4.67
N GLY A 89 -6.54 5.50 5.27
CA GLY A 89 -7.87 5.16 4.74
C GLY A 89 -7.85 4.42 3.39
N VAL A 90 -6.74 3.80 3.02
CA VAL A 90 -6.63 2.97 1.81
C VAL A 90 -7.48 1.72 1.93
N ASP A 91 -8.08 1.27 0.84
CA ASP A 91 -8.71 -0.05 0.75
C ASP A 91 -7.73 -1.05 0.13
N LEU A 92 -7.22 -1.98 0.95
CA LEU A 92 -6.32 -3.08 0.58
C LEU A 92 -7.03 -4.44 0.61
N THR A 93 -8.36 -4.46 0.63
CA THR A 93 -9.13 -5.71 0.72
C THR A 93 -8.72 -6.70 -0.36
N ASN A 94 -8.36 -7.93 0.03
CA ASN A 94 -7.85 -9.00 -0.82
C ASN A 94 -6.54 -8.67 -1.56
N ALA A 95 -5.81 -7.63 -1.19
CA ALA A 95 -4.52 -7.34 -1.80
C ALA A 95 -3.45 -8.33 -1.35
N ASN A 96 -2.46 -8.57 -2.20
CA ASN A 96 -1.24 -9.29 -1.84
C ASN A 96 -0.09 -8.29 -1.72
N ILE A 97 0.37 -8.05 -0.49
CA ILE A 97 1.50 -7.17 -0.19
C ILE A 97 2.67 -7.94 0.44
N SER A 98 2.71 -9.27 0.25
CA SER A 98 3.74 -10.14 0.82
C SER A 98 5.16 -9.66 0.47
N GLY A 99 6.04 -9.69 1.46
CA GLY A 99 7.43 -9.25 1.34
C GLY A 99 7.64 -7.73 1.14
N ALA A 100 6.58 -6.92 1.13
CA ALA A 100 6.70 -5.47 0.96
C ALA A 100 7.41 -4.80 2.14
N ASP A 101 7.96 -3.61 1.90
CA ASP A 101 8.57 -2.77 2.92
C ASP A 101 7.66 -1.59 3.26
N LEU A 102 6.97 -1.66 4.42
CA LEU A 102 6.05 -0.65 4.96
C LEU A 102 6.67 0.17 6.10
N PHE A 103 7.99 0.20 6.19
CA PHE A 103 8.70 0.94 7.24
C PHE A 103 8.23 2.41 7.30
N TYR A 104 7.78 2.87 8.47
CA TYR A 104 7.17 4.20 8.71
C TYR A 104 5.91 4.51 7.88
N ALA A 105 5.25 3.54 7.26
CA ALA A 105 4.00 3.78 6.53
C ALA A 105 2.83 4.15 7.48
N ASP A 106 1.94 5.02 7.01
CA ASP A 106 0.72 5.40 7.73
C ASP A 106 -0.49 4.64 7.19
N LEU A 107 -0.88 3.55 7.86
CA LEU A 107 -2.04 2.71 7.54
C LEU A 107 -3.25 2.99 8.44
N ARG A 108 -3.31 4.16 9.07
CA ARG A 108 -4.46 4.52 9.91
C ARG A 108 -5.77 4.48 9.12
N ASN A 109 -6.79 3.88 9.73
CA ASN A 109 -8.12 3.69 9.14
C ASN A 109 -8.11 2.91 7.80
N ALA A 110 -7.05 2.18 7.46
CA ALA A 110 -7.00 1.32 6.28
C ALA A 110 -7.91 0.10 6.44
N ASP A 111 -8.42 -0.41 5.32
CA ASP A 111 -9.13 -1.69 5.27
C ASP A 111 -8.18 -2.79 4.76
N LEU A 112 -7.81 -3.71 5.67
CA LEU A 112 -6.84 -4.78 5.42
C LEU A 112 -7.50 -6.17 5.45
N ARG A 113 -8.82 -6.26 5.25
CA ARG A 113 -9.50 -7.55 5.27
C ARG A 113 -9.02 -8.47 4.14
N ASN A 114 -8.66 -9.70 4.50
CA ASN A 114 -8.11 -10.73 3.59
C ASN A 114 -6.80 -10.30 2.89
N THR A 115 -6.04 -9.40 3.48
CA THR A 115 -4.74 -8.98 2.95
C THR A 115 -3.65 -9.96 3.37
N ASP A 116 -2.78 -10.32 2.44
CA ASP A 116 -1.58 -11.11 2.71
C ASP A 116 -0.42 -10.17 3.12
N LEU A 117 -0.05 -10.21 4.41
CA LEU A 117 1.05 -9.46 5.03
C LEU A 117 2.26 -10.35 5.31
N SER A 118 2.36 -11.53 4.71
CA SER A 118 3.45 -12.46 4.98
C SER A 118 4.82 -11.87 4.58
N GLY A 119 5.79 -11.97 5.48
CA GLY A 119 7.14 -11.47 5.27
C GLY A 119 7.29 -9.94 5.16
N VAL A 120 6.25 -9.17 5.45
CA VAL A 120 6.26 -7.69 5.34
C VAL A 120 7.10 -7.07 6.45
N ASN A 121 7.85 -6.01 6.13
CA ASN A 121 8.48 -5.15 7.11
C ASN A 121 7.47 -4.09 7.59
N LEU A 122 6.97 -4.24 8.82
CA LEU A 122 5.96 -3.39 9.45
C LEU A 122 6.53 -2.45 10.52
N ARG A 123 7.84 -2.37 10.66
CA ARG A 123 8.44 -1.57 11.74
C ARG A 123 8.06 -0.10 11.62
N HIS A 124 7.65 0.49 12.76
CA HIS A 124 7.14 1.86 12.87
C HIS A 124 5.90 2.15 11.99
N THR A 125 5.21 1.12 11.49
CA THR A 125 3.95 1.28 10.77
C THR A 125 2.82 1.62 11.73
N ASN A 126 1.97 2.59 11.39
CA ASN A 126 0.84 2.98 12.21
C ASN A 126 -0.47 2.38 11.65
N PHE A 127 -1.12 1.51 12.45
CA PHE A 127 -2.38 0.83 12.12
C PHE A 127 -3.59 1.34 12.91
N GLU A 128 -3.50 2.49 13.59
CA GLU A 128 -4.59 3.00 14.41
C GLU A 128 -5.91 3.09 13.61
N GLY A 129 -6.96 2.45 14.11
CA GLY A 129 -8.27 2.41 13.44
C GLY A 129 -8.33 1.51 12.18
N ALA A 130 -7.26 0.82 11.83
CA ALA A 130 -7.30 -0.12 10.69
C ALA A 130 -8.21 -1.32 10.98
N THR A 131 -8.85 -1.83 9.93
CA THR A 131 -9.73 -3.00 9.99
C THR A 131 -9.01 -4.23 9.47
N PHE A 132 -9.05 -5.31 10.26
CA PHE A 132 -8.43 -6.58 9.94
C PHE A 132 -9.47 -7.72 9.98
N ALA A 133 -9.37 -8.66 9.03
CA ALA A 133 -10.07 -9.94 9.09
C ALA A 133 -9.36 -10.93 8.16
N SER A 134 -9.17 -12.18 8.61
CA SER A 134 -8.51 -13.24 7.82
C SER A 134 -7.16 -12.80 7.25
N ILE A 135 -6.29 -12.27 8.10
CA ILE A 135 -5.02 -11.70 7.72
C ILE A 135 -3.87 -12.67 8.01
N ASP A 136 -2.87 -12.71 7.12
CA ASP A 136 -1.66 -13.51 7.30
C ASP A 136 -0.48 -12.58 7.64
N PHE A 137 0.09 -12.78 8.83
CA PHE A 137 1.30 -12.09 9.30
C PHE A 137 2.53 -13.02 9.37
N THR A 138 2.48 -14.20 8.74
CA THR A 138 3.57 -15.17 8.81
C THR A 138 4.90 -14.53 8.40
N ASN A 139 5.91 -14.61 9.26
CA ASN A 139 7.23 -14.00 9.05
C ASN A 139 7.23 -12.47 8.87
N ALA A 140 6.15 -11.77 9.22
CA ALA A 140 6.16 -10.31 9.24
C ALA A 140 7.14 -9.79 10.31
N ASN A 141 7.84 -8.70 10.01
CA ASN A 141 8.77 -8.05 10.92
C ASN A 141 8.16 -6.75 11.47
N TYR A 142 7.98 -6.66 12.79
CA TYR A 142 7.39 -5.49 13.46
C TYR A 142 8.13 -5.18 14.77
N ASP A 143 7.86 -4.02 15.35
CA ASP A 143 8.43 -3.56 16.62
C ASP A 143 7.32 -3.17 17.62
N LEU A 144 7.73 -2.72 18.81
CA LEU A 144 6.79 -2.33 19.86
C LEU A 144 5.91 -1.14 19.45
N ASP A 145 6.48 -0.19 18.72
CA ASP A 145 5.74 0.99 18.25
C ASP A 145 4.59 0.57 17.32
N THR A 146 4.85 -0.36 16.40
CA THR A 146 3.83 -0.97 15.55
C THR A 146 2.75 -1.67 16.37
N LEU A 147 3.15 -2.50 17.34
CA LEU A 147 2.23 -3.24 18.20
C LEU A 147 1.31 -2.33 19.01
N ASP A 148 1.77 -1.15 19.41
CA ASP A 148 0.96 -0.20 20.18
C ASP A 148 -0.19 0.40 19.37
N THR A 149 -0.10 0.38 18.05
CA THR A 149 -1.14 0.87 17.13
C THR A 149 -2.16 -0.20 16.74
N ILE A 150 -1.84 -1.47 16.94
CA ILE A 150 -2.68 -2.63 16.57
C ILE A 150 -3.64 -2.99 17.72
N SER A 151 -4.89 -3.36 17.38
CA SER A 151 -5.87 -3.81 18.38
C SER A 151 -5.42 -5.04 19.15
N LYS A 152 -5.96 -5.21 20.39
CA LYS A 152 -5.62 -6.36 21.24
C LYS A 152 -5.90 -7.72 20.59
N ASP A 153 -6.97 -7.80 19.80
CA ASP A 153 -7.35 -9.05 19.15
C ASP A 153 -6.34 -9.48 18.08
N ILE A 154 -5.76 -8.51 17.38
CA ILE A 154 -4.71 -8.76 16.39
C ILE A 154 -3.37 -9.10 17.07
N LYS A 155 -3.05 -8.47 18.20
CA LYS A 155 -1.89 -8.87 19.01
C LYS A 155 -1.94 -10.35 19.38
N LEU A 156 -3.11 -10.85 19.77
CA LEU A 156 -3.32 -12.25 20.08
C LEU A 156 -3.10 -13.17 18.85
N ILE A 157 -3.53 -12.75 17.67
CA ILE A 157 -3.30 -13.49 16.43
C ILE A 157 -1.80 -13.57 16.11
N LEU A 158 -1.06 -12.47 16.24
CA LEU A 158 0.40 -12.43 16.06
C LEU A 158 1.12 -13.38 17.04
N GLU A 159 0.68 -13.42 18.29
CA GLU A 159 1.19 -14.37 19.31
C GLU A 159 0.96 -15.82 18.89
N MET A 160 -0.26 -16.15 18.42
CA MET A 160 -0.61 -17.51 18.01
C MET A 160 0.11 -17.97 16.74
N GLN A 161 0.48 -17.08 15.85
CA GLN A 161 1.25 -17.37 14.64
C GLN A 161 2.77 -17.51 14.90
N GLY A 162 3.21 -17.40 16.17
CA GLY A 162 4.60 -17.56 16.58
C GLY A 162 5.51 -16.40 16.17
N ASN A 163 4.92 -15.26 15.85
CA ASN A 163 5.64 -14.07 15.43
C ASN A 163 6.09 -13.15 16.59
N LEU A 164 5.78 -13.49 17.84
CA LEU A 164 6.31 -12.80 19.02
C LEU A 164 7.59 -13.51 19.50
N TRP A 165 8.72 -12.86 19.24
CA TRP A 165 10.16 -13.03 19.62
C TRP A 165 11.09 -13.53 18.54
#